data_4b4b67a4216feb98d476858c6863cbbe
#
_entry.id   4b4b67a4216feb98d476858c6863cbbe
#
_cell.length_a   1.000
_cell.length_b   1.000
_cell.length_c   1.000
_cell.angle_alpha   90.00
_cell.angle_beta   90.00
_cell.angle_gamma   90.00
#
_symmetry.space_group_name_H-M   'P 1'
#
loop_
_entity.id
_entity.type
_entity.pdbx_description
1 polymer ?
#
loop_
_entity_poly.entity_id
_entity_poly.type
_entity_poly.pdbx_seq_one_letter_code
_entity_poly.pdbx_strand_id
1 'polypeptide(L)'
;MNKANFGKLAAGKTQGVEWTVESKQPQGKGESLVAQLDSAVNQAEQLRDEQVQQQYSDQLGVYVQEKAEQIDRLQSSLAAALTSEQAQLQAIQQRAPSWTAGKKAHAQWEQQIARRKTRIAQLALRLDRVGEIEEAAGVYAERKIEELAERKLRLDKPELAQEWDKIQHRERQALIPTTESTQSLGQDLERSLTLSRTAYEK
;
A
#
# COMPACT_ATOMS: atom_id res chain seq x y z
N MET A 1 58.47 -26.83 -26.14
CA MET A 1 59.73 -26.07 -26.31
C MET A 1 59.66 -25.36 -27.64
N ASN A 2 59.32 -24.07 -27.68
CA ASN A 2 59.47 -23.25 -28.88
C ASN A 2 60.01 -21.89 -28.43
N LYS A 3 61.22 -21.60 -28.91
CA LYS A 3 61.98 -20.37 -28.64
C LYS A 3 61.45 -19.28 -29.59
N ALA A 4 61.05 -18.15 -29.01
CA ALA A 4 60.69 -16.95 -29.75
C ALA A 4 61.96 -16.17 -30.11
N ASN A 5 62.08 -15.85 -31.42
CA ASN A 5 63.11 -15.01 -32.00
C ASN A 5 62.85 -13.54 -31.74
N PHE A 6 63.82 -12.86 -31.10
CA PHE A 6 63.89 -11.41 -30.99
C PHE A 6 64.52 -10.82 -32.25
N GLY A 7 63.72 -10.17 -33.09
CA GLY A 7 64.18 -9.38 -34.24
C GLY A 7 64.55 -7.96 -33.79
N LYS A 8 65.82 -7.59 -34.08
CA LYS A 8 66.33 -6.21 -33.97
C LYS A 8 65.61 -5.29 -34.95
N LEU A 9 64.97 -4.25 -34.44
CA LEU A 9 64.48 -3.14 -35.27
C LEU A 9 65.45 -1.96 -35.21
N ALA A 10 65.82 -1.49 -36.38
CA ALA A 10 66.75 -0.44 -36.66
C ALA A 10 66.23 0.94 -36.24
N ALA A 11 67.21 1.79 -35.81
CA ALA A 11 66.97 3.18 -35.50
C ALA A 11 66.57 3.99 -36.75
N GLY A 12 65.29 4.39 -36.84
CA GLY A 12 64.83 5.36 -37.84
C GLY A 12 64.89 6.76 -37.29
N LYS A 13 65.46 7.69 -38.03
CA LYS A 13 65.55 9.10 -37.77
C LYS A 13 64.13 9.70 -37.61
N THR A 14 63.80 10.25 -36.46
CA THR A 14 62.61 11.04 -36.24
C THR A 14 62.80 12.45 -36.81
N GLN A 15 62.18 12.72 -37.97
CA GLN A 15 61.89 14.09 -38.37
C GLN A 15 60.80 14.64 -37.44
N GLY A 16 61.13 15.76 -36.80
CA GLY A 16 60.17 16.47 -35.94
C GLY A 16 58.97 16.97 -36.76
N VAL A 17 57.85 16.33 -36.58
CA VAL A 17 56.57 16.87 -36.98
C VAL A 17 56.04 17.66 -35.76
N GLU A 18 56.11 18.99 -35.80
CA GLU A 18 55.42 19.84 -34.86
C GLU A 18 53.90 19.63 -35.04
N TRP A 19 53.32 18.88 -34.11
CA TRP A 19 51.88 18.81 -33.98
C TRP A 19 51.42 20.06 -33.24
N THR A 20 51.01 21.07 -33.98
CA THR A 20 50.16 22.14 -33.42
C THR A 20 48.82 21.49 -33.09
N VAL A 21 48.68 21.10 -31.82
CA VAL A 21 47.38 20.68 -31.26
C VAL A 21 46.53 21.95 -31.15
N GLU A 22 45.81 22.29 -32.20
CA GLU A 22 44.67 23.17 -32.12
C GLU A 22 43.66 22.45 -31.25
N SER A 23 43.67 22.75 -29.95
CA SER A 23 42.68 22.29 -28.99
C SER A 23 41.35 23.05 -29.29
N LYS A 24 40.68 22.67 -30.37
CA LYS A 24 39.23 22.88 -30.49
C LYS A 24 38.59 21.98 -29.47
N GLN A 25 38.41 22.46 -28.25
CA GLN A 25 37.51 21.85 -27.27
C GLN A 25 36.12 21.76 -27.89
N PRO A 26 35.55 20.56 -28.03
CA PRO A 26 34.15 20.43 -28.37
C PRO A 26 33.31 20.61 -27.08
N GLN A 27 33.23 21.84 -26.58
CA GLN A 27 32.50 22.18 -25.34
C GLN A 27 30.97 21.97 -25.44
N GLY A 28 30.43 21.62 -26.60
CA GLY A 28 28.98 21.47 -26.75
C GLY A 28 28.46 20.03 -26.79
N LYS A 29 29.32 19.02 -27.04
CA LYS A 29 28.85 17.63 -27.20
C LYS A 29 28.81 16.82 -25.89
N GLY A 30 29.67 17.15 -24.94
CA GLY A 30 29.73 16.46 -23.65
C GLY A 30 28.52 16.78 -22.76
N GLU A 31 28.14 18.05 -22.67
CA GLU A 31 26.97 18.50 -21.91
C GLU A 31 25.66 17.92 -22.42
N SER A 32 25.53 17.80 -23.76
CA SER A 32 24.37 17.16 -24.39
C SER A 32 24.25 15.67 -24.06
N LEU A 33 25.37 14.93 -23.99
CA LEU A 33 25.37 13.51 -23.65
C LEU A 33 25.06 13.27 -22.17
N VAL A 34 25.57 14.10 -21.27
CA VAL A 34 25.24 14.04 -19.84
C VAL A 34 23.74 14.30 -19.63
N ALA A 35 23.18 15.33 -20.24
CA ALA A 35 21.76 15.63 -20.15
C ALA A 35 20.87 14.48 -20.71
N GLN A 36 21.31 13.81 -21.78
CA GLN A 36 20.63 12.64 -22.30
C GLN A 36 20.69 11.42 -21.36
N LEU A 37 21.84 11.19 -20.71
CA LEU A 37 21.98 10.13 -19.71
C LEU A 37 21.12 10.40 -18.48
N ASP A 38 21.13 11.62 -17.96
CA ASP A 38 20.28 12.00 -16.83
C ASP A 38 18.78 11.84 -17.15
N SER A 39 18.38 12.23 -18.37
CA SER A 39 17.00 12.02 -18.84
C SER A 39 16.65 10.53 -18.93
N ALA A 40 17.56 9.69 -19.45
CA ALA A 40 17.34 8.25 -19.55
C ALA A 40 17.27 7.58 -18.16
N VAL A 41 18.11 8.00 -17.22
CA VAL A 41 18.07 7.51 -15.83
C VAL A 41 16.76 7.90 -15.18
N ASN A 42 16.33 9.14 -15.29
CA ASN A 42 15.05 9.61 -14.74
C ASN A 42 13.85 8.85 -15.33
N GLN A 43 13.86 8.59 -16.64
CA GLN A 43 12.82 7.78 -17.29
C GLN A 43 12.83 6.33 -16.79
N ALA A 44 14.00 5.72 -16.62
CA ALA A 44 14.10 4.37 -16.09
C ALA A 44 13.61 4.26 -14.64
N GLU A 45 13.89 5.26 -13.81
CA GLU A 45 13.37 5.35 -12.45
C GLU A 45 11.85 5.52 -12.43
N GLN A 46 11.29 6.38 -13.26
CA GLN A 46 9.85 6.55 -13.39
C GLN A 46 9.14 5.26 -13.79
N LEU A 47 9.64 4.58 -14.81
CA LEU A 47 9.09 3.28 -15.25
C LEU A 47 9.15 2.22 -14.17
N ARG A 48 10.24 2.20 -13.39
CA ARG A 48 10.36 1.29 -12.25
C ARG A 48 9.33 1.61 -11.16
N ASP A 49 9.16 2.89 -10.83
CA ASP A 49 8.20 3.33 -9.84
C ASP A 49 6.77 2.99 -10.28
N GLU A 50 6.41 3.22 -11.54
CA GLU A 50 5.12 2.83 -12.11
C GLU A 50 4.90 1.30 -12.03
N GLN A 51 5.91 0.50 -12.32
CA GLN A 51 5.82 -0.96 -12.19
C GLN A 51 5.57 -1.40 -10.74
N VAL A 52 6.27 -0.81 -9.77
CA VAL A 52 6.05 -1.10 -8.35
C VAL A 52 4.65 -0.69 -7.92
N GLN A 53 4.18 0.49 -8.32
CA GLN A 53 2.82 0.95 -8.06
C GLN A 53 1.77 0.00 -8.62
N GLN A 54 1.92 -0.41 -9.87
CA GLN A 54 1.02 -1.35 -10.51
C GLN A 54 1.02 -2.70 -9.78
N GLN A 55 2.20 -3.27 -9.50
CA GLN A 55 2.32 -4.54 -8.79
C GLN A 55 1.71 -4.49 -7.38
N TYR A 56 1.91 -3.40 -6.66
CA TYR A 56 1.33 -3.21 -5.33
C TYR A 56 -0.19 -3.14 -5.41
N SER A 57 -0.74 -2.34 -6.33
CA SER A 57 -2.17 -2.20 -6.55
C SER A 57 -2.83 -3.53 -6.96
N ASP A 58 -2.24 -4.27 -7.91
CA ASP A 58 -2.75 -5.55 -8.35
C ASP A 58 -2.76 -6.59 -7.21
N GLN A 59 -1.68 -6.64 -6.43
CA GLN A 59 -1.61 -7.54 -5.28
C GLN A 59 -2.60 -7.14 -4.18
N LEU A 60 -2.72 -5.86 -3.89
CA LEU A 60 -3.70 -5.36 -2.93
C LEU A 60 -5.11 -5.75 -3.35
N GLY A 61 -5.46 -5.60 -4.63
CA GLY A 61 -6.75 -6.02 -5.18
C GLY A 61 -7.04 -7.51 -4.95
N VAL A 62 -6.06 -8.39 -5.15
CA VAL A 62 -6.19 -9.83 -4.86
C VAL A 62 -6.48 -10.07 -3.38
N TYR A 63 -5.73 -9.44 -2.47
CA TYR A 63 -5.95 -9.60 -1.03
C TYR A 63 -7.28 -9.02 -0.55
N VAL A 64 -7.73 -7.92 -1.15
CA VAL A 64 -9.05 -7.33 -0.88
C VAL A 64 -10.15 -8.33 -1.25
N GLN A 65 -10.07 -8.92 -2.45
CA GLN A 65 -11.01 -9.94 -2.89
C GLN A 65 -11.00 -11.17 -1.98
N GLU A 66 -9.82 -11.70 -1.62
CA GLU A 66 -9.72 -12.83 -0.70
C GLU A 66 -10.37 -12.54 0.67
N LYS A 67 -10.20 -11.32 1.17
CA LYS A 67 -10.81 -10.91 2.44
C LYS A 67 -12.32 -10.77 2.35
N ALA A 68 -12.84 -10.20 1.26
CA ALA A 68 -14.27 -10.14 1.00
C ALA A 68 -14.89 -11.54 0.96
N GLU A 69 -14.32 -12.47 0.18
CA GLU A 69 -14.77 -13.85 0.13
C GLU A 69 -14.69 -14.57 1.48
N GLN A 70 -13.69 -14.25 2.29
CA GLN A 70 -13.55 -14.81 3.63
C GLN A 70 -14.68 -14.33 4.56
N ILE A 71 -15.07 -13.06 4.47
CA ILE A 71 -16.18 -12.46 5.21
C ILE A 71 -17.49 -13.12 4.79
N ASP A 72 -17.78 -13.26 3.50
CA ASP A 72 -18.97 -13.90 2.97
C ASP A 72 -19.12 -15.36 3.44
N ARG A 73 -18.02 -16.12 3.39
CA ARG A 73 -18.01 -17.51 3.89
C ARG A 73 -18.28 -17.57 5.40
N LEU A 74 -17.69 -16.66 6.16
CA LEU A 74 -17.90 -16.59 7.60
C LEU A 74 -19.37 -16.26 7.93
N GLN A 75 -19.94 -15.27 7.25
CA GLN A 75 -21.33 -14.87 7.40
C GLN A 75 -22.29 -16.00 7.06
N SER A 76 -22.09 -16.65 5.90
CA SER A 76 -22.89 -17.81 5.49
C SER A 76 -22.82 -18.96 6.51
N SER A 77 -21.62 -19.23 7.03
CA SER A 77 -21.40 -20.27 8.06
C SER A 77 -22.08 -19.92 9.39
N LEU A 78 -22.02 -18.67 9.83
CA LEU A 78 -22.70 -18.21 11.05
C LEU A 78 -24.21 -18.25 10.91
N ALA A 79 -24.76 -17.83 9.74
CA ALA A 79 -26.18 -17.89 9.45
C ALA A 79 -26.70 -19.34 9.44
N ALA A 80 -25.98 -20.24 8.81
CA ALA A 80 -26.33 -21.68 8.82
C ALA A 80 -26.28 -22.28 10.24
N ALA A 81 -25.27 -21.93 11.03
CA ALA A 81 -25.16 -22.37 12.43
C ALA A 81 -26.31 -21.81 13.28
N LEU A 82 -26.70 -20.54 13.08
CA LEU A 82 -27.82 -19.91 13.78
C LEU A 82 -29.14 -20.63 13.46
N THR A 83 -29.41 -20.88 12.17
CA THR A 83 -30.60 -21.62 11.72
C THR A 83 -30.65 -23.03 12.32
N SER A 84 -29.52 -23.74 12.34
CA SER A 84 -29.42 -25.07 12.95
C SER A 84 -29.73 -25.04 14.45
N GLU A 85 -29.17 -24.09 15.20
CA GLU A 85 -29.43 -23.99 16.65
C GLU A 85 -30.88 -23.58 16.94
N GLN A 86 -31.50 -22.75 16.11
CA GLN A 86 -32.93 -22.40 16.20
C GLN A 86 -33.82 -23.62 15.96
N ALA A 87 -33.53 -24.43 14.94
CA ALA A 87 -34.26 -25.66 14.67
C ALA A 87 -34.15 -26.66 15.83
N GLN A 88 -32.94 -26.82 16.41
CA GLN A 88 -32.73 -27.67 17.59
C GLN A 88 -33.46 -27.15 18.83
N LEU A 89 -33.52 -25.81 19.01
CA LEU A 89 -34.32 -25.20 20.09
C LEU A 89 -35.80 -25.56 19.95
N GLN A 90 -36.34 -25.39 18.74
CA GLN A 90 -37.74 -25.76 18.44
C GLN A 90 -38.01 -27.22 18.69
N ALA A 91 -37.11 -28.14 18.28
CA ALA A 91 -37.26 -29.57 18.52
C ALA A 91 -37.24 -29.90 20.03
N ILE A 92 -36.44 -29.23 20.83
CA ILE A 92 -36.41 -29.39 22.28
C ILE A 92 -37.72 -28.86 22.91
N GLN A 93 -38.23 -27.71 22.43
CA GLN A 93 -39.50 -27.14 22.91
C GLN A 93 -40.70 -28.03 22.63
N GLN A 94 -40.73 -28.67 21.45
CA GLN A 94 -41.78 -29.63 21.08
C GLN A 94 -41.77 -30.91 21.92
N ARG A 95 -40.62 -31.24 22.50
CA ARG A 95 -40.43 -32.41 23.37
C ARG A 95 -40.47 -32.03 24.85
N ALA A 96 -41.32 -31.08 25.21
CA ALA A 96 -41.50 -30.72 26.61
C ALA A 96 -41.88 -31.94 27.46
N PRO A 97 -41.29 -32.11 28.66
CA PRO A 97 -41.62 -33.22 29.53
C PRO A 97 -43.09 -33.13 29.97
N SER A 98 -43.78 -34.26 30.07
CA SER A 98 -45.15 -34.35 30.57
C SER A 98 -45.26 -33.71 31.95
N TRP A 99 -46.43 -33.18 32.29
CA TRP A 99 -46.71 -32.64 33.61
C TRP A 99 -46.47 -33.64 34.76
N THR A 100 -46.49 -34.96 34.46
CA THR A 100 -46.16 -36.04 35.38
C THR A 100 -44.67 -36.32 35.50
N ALA A 101 -43.86 -35.75 34.67
CA ALA A 101 -42.43 -35.92 34.73
C ALA A 101 -41.87 -35.29 36.01
N GLY A 102 -40.92 -35.95 36.62
CA GLY A 102 -40.33 -35.48 37.88
C GLY A 102 -39.58 -34.15 37.73
N LYS A 103 -39.47 -33.37 38.81
CA LYS A 103 -38.80 -32.05 38.84
C LYS A 103 -37.41 -32.05 38.18
N LYS A 104 -36.66 -33.14 38.27
CA LYS A 104 -35.34 -33.29 37.66
C LYS A 104 -35.41 -33.22 36.13
N ALA A 105 -36.41 -33.85 35.52
CA ALA A 105 -36.60 -33.87 34.07
C ALA A 105 -36.95 -32.47 33.55
N HIS A 106 -37.82 -31.75 34.25
CA HIS A 106 -38.14 -30.34 33.91
C HIS A 106 -36.93 -29.45 34.05
N ALA A 107 -36.16 -29.52 35.12
CA ALA A 107 -34.95 -28.75 35.31
C ALA A 107 -33.89 -29.02 34.22
N GLN A 108 -33.72 -30.26 33.80
CA GLN A 108 -32.80 -30.63 32.72
C GLN A 108 -33.27 -30.03 31.38
N TRP A 109 -34.57 -30.11 31.09
CA TRP A 109 -35.14 -29.52 29.87
C TRP A 109 -34.99 -28.01 29.83
N GLU A 110 -35.31 -27.30 30.92
CA GLU A 110 -35.12 -25.86 31.06
C GLU A 110 -33.64 -25.46 30.85
N GLN A 111 -32.74 -26.23 31.46
CA GLN A 111 -31.29 -26.03 31.31
C GLN A 111 -30.84 -26.19 29.85
N GLN A 112 -31.36 -27.16 29.12
CA GLN A 112 -31.06 -27.35 27.70
C GLN A 112 -31.57 -26.16 26.86
N ILE A 113 -32.80 -25.68 27.12
CA ILE A 113 -33.35 -24.48 26.45
C ILE A 113 -32.48 -23.28 26.75
N ALA A 114 -32.13 -23.04 28.01
CA ALA A 114 -31.30 -21.89 28.39
C ALA A 114 -29.94 -21.92 27.68
N ARG A 115 -29.27 -23.08 27.63
CA ARG A 115 -27.99 -23.23 26.90
C ARG A 115 -28.12 -22.94 25.43
N ARG A 116 -29.18 -23.42 24.77
CA ARG A 116 -29.43 -23.14 23.34
C ARG A 116 -29.73 -21.66 23.08
N LYS A 117 -30.57 -21.05 23.90
CA LYS A 117 -30.85 -19.59 23.80
C LYS A 117 -29.59 -18.75 23.93
N THR A 118 -28.71 -19.09 24.89
CA THR A 118 -27.42 -18.40 25.04
C THR A 118 -26.54 -18.54 23.81
N ARG A 119 -26.49 -19.76 23.24
CA ARG A 119 -25.71 -20.00 22.02
C ARG A 119 -26.26 -19.27 20.80
N ILE A 120 -27.57 -19.23 20.63
CA ILE A 120 -28.25 -18.45 19.59
C ILE A 120 -27.91 -16.97 19.73
N ALA A 121 -28.03 -16.41 20.94
CA ALA A 121 -27.67 -15.02 21.18
C ALA A 121 -26.19 -14.70 20.87
N GLN A 122 -25.27 -15.60 21.18
CA GLN A 122 -23.86 -15.46 20.85
C GLN A 122 -23.62 -15.52 19.33
N LEU A 123 -24.29 -16.40 18.62
CA LEU A 123 -24.18 -16.49 17.15
C LEU A 123 -24.79 -15.27 16.48
N ALA A 124 -25.96 -14.80 16.94
CA ALA A 124 -26.57 -13.57 16.44
C ALA A 124 -25.65 -12.36 16.61
N LEU A 125 -25.07 -12.18 17.81
CA LEU A 125 -24.12 -11.09 18.06
C LEU A 125 -22.86 -11.18 17.19
N ARG A 126 -22.38 -12.38 16.87
CA ARG A 126 -21.25 -12.56 15.94
C ARG A 126 -21.64 -12.22 14.50
N LEU A 127 -22.85 -12.63 14.11
CA LEU A 127 -23.39 -12.35 12.78
C LEU A 127 -23.58 -10.84 12.59
N ASP A 128 -24.14 -10.14 13.58
CA ASP A 128 -24.29 -8.69 13.58
C ASP A 128 -22.94 -7.98 13.43
N ARG A 129 -21.90 -8.43 14.17
CA ARG A 129 -20.55 -7.86 14.04
C ARG A 129 -19.92 -8.09 12.66
N VAL A 130 -20.21 -9.23 12.03
CA VAL A 130 -19.74 -9.47 10.65
C VAL A 130 -20.54 -8.61 9.69
N GLY A 131 -21.86 -8.50 9.89
CA GLY A 131 -22.75 -7.62 9.12
C GLY A 131 -22.37 -6.13 9.27
N GLU A 132 -21.96 -5.67 10.47
CA GLU A 132 -21.44 -4.31 10.65
C GLU A 132 -20.18 -4.03 9.81
N ILE A 133 -19.36 -5.07 9.53
CA ILE A 133 -18.22 -4.93 8.62
C ILE A 133 -18.70 -4.76 7.18
N GLU A 134 -19.83 -5.36 6.83
CA GLU A 134 -20.43 -5.33 5.48
C GLU A 134 -21.39 -4.13 5.31
N GLU A 135 -22.22 -3.82 6.31
CA GLU A 135 -23.16 -2.69 6.32
C GLU A 135 -22.51 -1.33 6.66
N ALA A 136 -21.38 -1.33 7.29
CA ALA A 136 -20.48 -0.18 7.21
C ALA A 136 -20.13 0.09 5.73
N ALA A 137 -20.82 -0.68 4.87
CA ALA A 137 -21.01 -0.64 3.44
C ALA A 137 -21.40 0.76 2.97
N GLY A 138 -20.57 1.35 2.50
CA GLY A 138 -20.32 2.63 1.97
C GLY A 138 -18.81 2.77 2.10
N VAL A 139 -18.27 3.87 2.00
CA VAL A 139 -16.85 4.22 2.01
C VAL A 139 -16.04 3.63 3.21
N TYR A 140 -16.68 3.20 4.30
CA TYR A 140 -16.01 2.70 5.50
C TYR A 140 -15.75 1.19 5.52
N ALA A 141 -16.56 0.36 4.86
CA ALA A 141 -16.32 -1.09 4.82
C ALA A 141 -15.21 -1.44 3.85
N GLU A 142 -15.18 -0.79 2.69
CA GLU A 142 -14.09 -0.90 1.75
C GLU A 142 -12.77 -0.56 2.44
N ARG A 143 -12.71 0.53 3.21
CA ARG A 143 -11.51 0.91 3.98
C ARG A 143 -11.07 -0.15 4.99
N LYS A 144 -12.00 -0.78 5.74
CA LYS A 144 -11.61 -1.82 6.71
C LYS A 144 -11.08 -3.08 6.03
N ILE A 145 -11.69 -3.47 4.92
CA ILE A 145 -11.24 -4.61 4.13
C ILE A 145 -9.87 -4.32 3.53
N GLU A 146 -9.68 -3.12 2.98
CA GLU A 146 -8.40 -2.64 2.45
C GLU A 146 -7.31 -2.63 3.53
N GLU A 147 -7.59 -2.08 4.73
CA GLU A 147 -6.63 -2.08 5.84
C GLU A 147 -6.20 -3.50 6.24
N LEU A 148 -7.14 -4.46 6.27
CA LEU A 148 -6.83 -5.86 6.57
C LEU A 148 -6.04 -6.52 5.45
N ALA A 149 -6.38 -6.22 4.21
CA ALA A 149 -5.68 -6.69 3.03
C ALA A 149 -4.26 -6.13 2.97
N GLU A 150 -4.10 -4.83 3.23
CA GLU A 150 -2.82 -4.15 3.28
C GLU A 150 -1.91 -4.74 4.38
N ARG A 151 -2.44 -4.98 5.58
CA ARG A 151 -1.67 -5.64 6.65
C ARG A 151 -1.18 -7.01 6.22
N LYS A 152 -2.02 -7.80 5.55
CA LYS A 152 -1.64 -9.11 5.06
C LYS A 152 -0.58 -9.01 3.97
N LEU A 153 -0.77 -8.12 3.01
CA LEU A 153 0.20 -7.87 1.93
C LEU A 153 1.58 -7.47 2.50
N ARG A 154 1.61 -6.57 3.51
CA ARG A 154 2.85 -6.15 4.18
C ARG A 154 3.56 -7.30 4.92
N LEU A 155 2.80 -8.27 5.44
CA LEU A 155 3.36 -9.47 6.07
C LEU A 155 3.90 -10.47 5.05
N ASP A 156 3.15 -10.71 3.97
CA ASP A 156 3.46 -11.73 2.98
C ASP A 156 4.52 -11.24 1.97
N LYS A 157 4.55 -9.93 1.67
CA LYS A 157 5.43 -9.30 0.68
C LYS A 157 6.08 -8.00 1.23
N PRO A 158 6.95 -8.11 2.23
CA PRO A 158 7.53 -6.95 2.90
C PRO A 158 8.42 -6.10 1.97
N GLU A 159 9.09 -6.72 1.00
CA GLU A 159 9.94 -6.01 0.05
C GLU A 159 9.14 -5.08 -0.85
N LEU A 160 8.03 -5.57 -1.42
CA LEU A 160 7.14 -4.78 -2.26
C LEU A 160 6.51 -3.61 -1.47
N ALA A 161 6.10 -3.87 -0.23
CA ALA A 161 5.55 -2.84 0.65
C ALA A 161 6.59 -1.76 0.99
N GLN A 162 7.85 -2.12 1.22
CA GLN A 162 8.93 -1.16 1.47
C GLN A 162 9.26 -0.31 0.23
N GLU A 163 9.25 -0.91 -0.95
CA GLU A 163 9.47 -0.15 -2.20
C GLU A 163 8.31 0.84 -2.43
N TRP A 164 7.08 0.42 -2.23
CA TRP A 164 5.90 1.29 -2.28
C TRP A 164 6.00 2.45 -1.28
N ASP A 165 6.35 2.17 -0.01
CA ASP A 165 6.49 3.21 1.01
C ASP A 165 7.59 4.23 0.65
N LYS A 166 8.68 3.82 0.01
CA LYS A 166 9.73 4.73 -0.49
C LYS A 166 9.22 5.66 -1.59
N ILE A 167 8.42 5.14 -2.53
CA ILE A 167 7.81 5.93 -3.60
C ILE A 167 6.87 6.97 -2.98
N GLN A 168 5.96 6.54 -2.10
CA GLN A 168 5.01 7.41 -1.41
C GLN A 168 5.71 8.49 -0.56
N HIS A 169 6.84 8.16 0.03
CA HIS A 169 7.63 9.12 0.79
C HIS A 169 8.27 10.18 -0.11
N ARG A 170 8.83 9.79 -1.27
CA ARG A 170 9.38 10.72 -2.27
C ARG A 170 8.31 11.65 -2.83
N GLU A 171 7.15 11.12 -3.21
CA GLU A 171 6.03 11.92 -3.71
C GLU A 171 5.55 12.95 -2.68
N ARG A 172 5.42 12.53 -1.40
CA ARG A 172 5.05 13.46 -0.32
C ARG A 172 6.09 14.55 -0.09
N GLN A 173 7.37 14.22 -0.17
CA GLN A 173 8.44 15.22 -0.04
C GLN A 173 8.44 16.22 -1.20
N ALA A 174 8.17 15.75 -2.42
CA ALA A 174 8.08 16.62 -3.60
C ALA A 174 6.88 17.60 -3.53
N LEU A 175 5.81 17.24 -2.81
CA LEU A 175 4.64 18.09 -2.61
C LEU A 175 4.79 19.13 -1.48
N ILE A 176 5.82 19.01 -0.63
CA ILE A 176 6.09 20.01 0.41
C ILE A 176 6.80 21.20 -0.27
N PRO A 177 6.15 22.37 -0.40
CA PRO A 177 6.81 23.54 -0.96
C PRO A 177 8.02 23.88 -0.09
N THR A 178 9.17 23.97 -0.72
CA THR A 178 10.41 24.36 -0.04
C THR A 178 10.15 25.70 0.66
N THR A 179 10.39 25.78 1.95
CA THR A 179 10.12 26.95 2.81
C THR A 179 10.79 28.24 2.31
N GLU A 180 11.77 28.12 1.44
CA GLU A 180 12.42 29.26 0.76
C GLU A 180 11.47 30.00 -0.19
N SER A 181 10.52 29.30 -0.85
CA SER A 181 9.53 29.94 -1.75
C SER A 181 8.49 30.77 -0.99
N THR A 182 8.16 30.36 0.24
CA THR A 182 7.20 31.10 1.08
C THR A 182 7.82 32.29 1.78
N GLN A 183 9.11 32.27 2.06
CA GLN A 183 9.83 33.43 2.63
C GLN A 183 9.98 34.57 1.61
N SER A 184 10.20 34.25 0.32
CA SER A 184 10.29 35.29 -0.72
C SER A 184 8.94 35.97 -0.96
N LEU A 185 7.84 35.22 -0.97
CA LEU A 185 6.48 35.77 -1.09
C LEU A 185 6.07 36.63 0.11
N GLY A 186 6.49 36.26 1.33
CA GLY A 186 6.26 37.05 2.53
C GLY A 186 7.02 38.40 2.51
N GLN A 187 8.27 38.41 2.05
CA GLN A 187 9.09 39.62 1.93
C GLN A 187 8.59 40.57 0.86
N ASP A 188 8.08 40.04 -0.26
CA ASP A 188 7.52 40.86 -1.33
C ASP A 188 6.16 41.50 -0.93
N LEU A 189 5.35 40.79 -0.15
CA LEU A 189 4.11 41.32 0.45
C LEU A 189 4.41 42.42 1.46
N GLU A 190 5.39 42.24 2.35
CA GLU A 190 5.78 43.29 3.29
C GLU A 190 6.35 44.49 2.60
N ARG A 191 7.16 44.36 1.53
CA ARG A 191 7.65 45.46 0.71
C ARG A 191 6.51 46.21 0.00
N SER A 192 5.51 45.51 -0.50
CA SER A 192 4.36 46.15 -1.16
C SER A 192 3.48 46.93 -0.17
N LEU A 193 3.31 46.44 1.05
CA LEU A 193 2.56 47.11 2.11
C LEU A 193 3.25 48.33 2.67
N THR A 194 4.60 48.34 2.73
CA THR A 194 5.38 49.49 3.17
C THR A 194 5.37 50.63 2.13
N LEU A 195 5.42 50.30 0.85
CA LEU A 195 5.33 51.26 -0.25
C LEU A 195 3.97 51.95 -0.34
N SER A 196 2.88 51.26 -0.04
CA SER A 196 1.53 51.86 -0.03
C SER A 196 1.29 52.74 1.18
N ARG A 197 1.98 52.52 2.31
CA ARG A 197 1.82 53.36 3.50
C ARG A 197 2.53 54.69 3.38
N THR A 198 3.66 54.75 2.69
CA THR A 198 4.37 56.03 2.46
C THR A 198 3.72 56.94 1.40
N ALA A 199 2.82 56.40 0.58
CA ALA A 199 2.08 57.19 -0.42
C ALA A 199 0.87 57.94 0.17
N TYR A 200 0.44 57.60 1.40
CA TYR A 200 -0.73 58.24 2.05
C TYR A 200 -0.38 59.36 3.04
N GLU A 201 0.91 59.58 3.34
CA GLU A 201 1.39 60.63 4.27
C GLU A 201 1.95 61.89 3.55
N LYS A 202 1.61 62.10 2.33
CA LYS A 202 1.84 63.37 1.60
C LYS A 202 0.48 63.94 1.16
#